data_5939218fd1ee725d21c7df962e2e51a4
#
_entry.id   5939218fd1ee725d21c7df962e2e51a4
#
_cell.length_a   1.000
_cell.length_b   1.000
_cell.length_c   1.000
_cell.angle_alpha   90.00
_cell.angle_beta   90.00
_cell.angle_gamma   90.00
#
_symmetry.space_group_name_H-M   'P 1'
#
loop_
_entity.id
_entity.type
_entity.pdbx_description
1 polymer ?
#
loop_
_entity_poly.entity_id
_entity_poly.type
_entity_poly.pdbx_seq_one_letter_code
_entity_poly.pdbx_strand_id
1 'polypeptide(L)'
;MTSDANSRPISRRKFIQISAVVAGAAFLPGIPQIQAAEPTADLVLKNGKIITVDRQNSIVQALAVQRGRILDAGDTEKIARYIGHETKVVDLLGKTLTPGLIDSHAHLPPFGLRESKRWVKLQGMDAKEDVLAALARKAQNLPKGQWIVAWGIESFSLSFLTKEDLDKVSGDHPMLVTHTTGQWGFANSLALKISGIDGNTKSPPGSKIALSTFGKEPTGLLIHYPALYLVRKHMPA
;
A
#
# COMPACT_ATOMS: atom_id res chain seq x y z
N MET A 1 11.49 -42.50 12.08
CA MET A 1 11.50 -41.30 11.24
C MET A 1 12.91 -40.71 11.34
N THR A 2 13.73 -41.05 10.40
CA THR A 2 15.19 -40.89 10.41
C THR A 2 15.54 -39.64 9.59
N SER A 3 16.09 -38.64 10.25
CA SER A 3 16.70 -37.49 9.59
C SER A 3 18.17 -37.72 9.36
N ASP A 4 18.56 -38.08 8.14
CA ASP A 4 19.95 -38.12 7.71
C ASP A 4 20.37 -36.71 7.28
N ALA A 5 21.10 -36.03 8.15
CA ALA A 5 21.85 -34.83 7.83
C ALA A 5 23.32 -35.05 8.18
N ASN A 6 24.03 -35.80 7.35
CA ASN A 6 25.49 -36.00 7.49
C ASN A 6 26.25 -35.21 6.41
N SER A 7 26.17 -33.87 6.44
CA SER A 7 27.07 -32.99 5.70
C SER A 7 28.22 -32.55 6.61
N ARG A 8 29.30 -33.35 6.67
CA ARG A 8 30.53 -32.94 7.36
C ARG A 8 31.15 -31.75 6.64
N PRO A 9 31.47 -30.64 7.33
CA PRO A 9 32.11 -29.49 6.69
C PRO A 9 33.48 -29.90 6.14
N ILE A 10 33.75 -29.48 4.90
CA ILE A 10 35.03 -29.73 4.24
C ILE A 10 36.11 -28.98 5.01
N SER A 11 37.18 -29.69 5.49
CA SER A 11 38.26 -29.07 6.21
C SER A 11 39.03 -28.08 5.35
N ARG A 12 39.56 -27.00 5.94
CA ARG A 12 40.39 -25.97 5.24
C ARG A 12 41.50 -26.60 4.42
N ARG A 13 42.10 -27.68 4.89
CA ARG A 13 43.17 -28.39 4.19
C ARG A 13 42.67 -29.11 2.93
N LYS A 14 41.49 -29.70 2.97
CA LYS A 14 40.85 -30.30 1.78
C LYS A 14 40.41 -29.26 0.77
N PHE A 15 39.91 -28.11 1.22
CA PHE A 15 39.54 -27.00 0.37
C PHE A 15 40.76 -26.44 -0.39
N ILE A 16 41.88 -26.25 0.30
CA ILE A 16 43.15 -25.77 -0.31
C ILE A 16 43.70 -26.80 -1.30
N GLN A 17 43.62 -28.11 -1.00
CA GLN A 17 44.05 -29.15 -1.93
C GLN A 17 43.21 -29.21 -3.20
N ILE A 18 41.88 -29.05 -3.08
CA ILE A 18 40.99 -29.01 -4.26
C ILE A 18 41.25 -27.74 -5.08
N SER A 19 41.44 -26.58 -4.42
CA SER A 19 41.78 -25.33 -5.11
C SER A 19 43.12 -25.39 -5.85
N ALA A 20 44.14 -26.07 -5.26
CA ALA A 20 45.46 -26.24 -5.90
C ALA A 20 45.42 -27.16 -7.12
N VAL A 21 44.56 -28.20 -7.12
CA VAL A 21 44.39 -29.09 -8.26
C VAL A 21 43.70 -28.38 -9.43
N VAL A 22 42.67 -27.52 -9.13
CA VAL A 22 41.98 -26.73 -10.14
C VAL A 22 42.88 -25.65 -10.73
N ALA A 23 43.71 -24.98 -9.89
CA ALA A 23 44.69 -23.99 -10.38
C ALA A 23 45.84 -24.61 -11.20
N GLY A 24 46.27 -25.83 -10.86
CA GLY A 24 47.34 -26.54 -11.57
C GLY A 24 46.92 -27.05 -12.97
N ALA A 25 45.65 -27.36 -13.16
CA ALA A 25 45.13 -27.83 -14.47
C ALA A 25 45.04 -26.69 -15.52
N ALA A 26 45.02 -25.44 -15.08
CA ALA A 26 44.91 -24.29 -15.99
C ALA A 26 46.21 -23.93 -16.75
N PHE A 27 47.32 -24.53 -16.39
CA PHE A 27 48.65 -24.22 -16.97
C PHE A 27 49.30 -25.39 -17.75
N LEU A 28 48.54 -26.45 -18.08
CA LEU A 28 49.11 -27.51 -18.90
C LEU A 28 49.01 -27.10 -20.37
N PRO A 29 50.14 -26.99 -21.11
CA PRO A 29 50.11 -26.68 -22.56
C PRO A 29 49.45 -27.82 -23.32
N GLY A 30 48.34 -27.51 -24.02
CA GLY A 30 47.65 -28.47 -24.88
C GLY A 30 46.25 -28.89 -24.41
N ILE A 31 45.78 -28.46 -23.23
CA ILE A 31 44.36 -28.63 -22.86
C ILE A 31 43.58 -27.46 -23.48
N PRO A 32 42.60 -27.72 -24.38
CA PRO A 32 41.73 -26.68 -24.89
C PRO A 32 41.01 -26.04 -23.68
N GLN A 33 41.24 -24.76 -23.46
CA GLN A 33 40.43 -24.01 -22.49
C GLN A 33 38.99 -24.15 -22.93
N ILE A 34 38.19 -24.86 -22.14
CA ILE A 34 36.73 -24.84 -22.28
C ILE A 34 36.32 -23.43 -21.88
N GLN A 35 36.22 -22.55 -22.85
CA GLN A 35 35.64 -21.24 -22.67
C GLN A 35 34.18 -21.49 -22.23
N ALA A 36 33.89 -21.21 -20.97
CA ALA A 36 32.52 -21.35 -20.52
C ALA A 36 31.63 -20.51 -21.43
N ALA A 37 30.65 -21.15 -22.08
CA ALA A 37 29.72 -20.43 -22.92
C ALA A 37 29.11 -19.30 -22.15
N GLU A 38 29.09 -18.11 -22.68
CA GLU A 38 28.40 -16.96 -22.08
C GLU A 38 26.96 -17.38 -21.75
N PRO A 39 26.46 -17.06 -20.54
CA PRO A 39 25.12 -17.43 -20.17
C PRO A 39 24.11 -16.73 -21.09
N THR A 40 23.22 -17.48 -21.73
CA THR A 40 22.17 -16.91 -22.57
C THR A 40 21.01 -16.44 -21.71
N ALA A 41 20.45 -15.27 -22.03
CA ALA A 41 19.28 -14.72 -21.33
C ALA A 41 17.97 -15.37 -21.80
N ASP A 42 16.99 -15.47 -20.94
CA ASP A 42 15.61 -15.84 -21.31
C ASP A 42 14.90 -14.66 -21.99
N LEU A 43 15.24 -13.44 -21.56
CA LEU A 43 14.65 -12.19 -22.04
C LEU A 43 15.72 -11.10 -22.12
N VAL A 44 15.74 -10.38 -23.24
CA VAL A 44 16.52 -9.15 -23.41
C VAL A 44 15.56 -8.01 -23.74
N LEU A 45 15.65 -6.92 -22.98
CA LEU A 45 15.00 -5.64 -23.29
C LEU A 45 16.08 -4.69 -23.79
N LYS A 46 15.87 -4.05 -24.97
CA LYS A 46 16.86 -3.19 -25.61
C LYS A 46 16.27 -1.88 -26.12
N ASN A 47 17.14 -0.94 -26.49
CA ASN A 47 16.76 0.35 -27.08
C ASN A 47 15.78 1.13 -26.22
N GLY A 48 15.96 1.15 -24.89
CA GLY A 48 15.11 1.88 -23.96
C GLY A 48 15.87 2.91 -23.14
N LYS A 49 15.11 3.62 -22.29
CA LYS A 49 15.61 4.39 -21.19
C LYS A 49 15.31 3.64 -19.90
N ILE A 50 16.24 2.83 -19.42
CA ILE A 50 16.06 1.97 -18.26
C ILE A 50 16.61 2.66 -17.03
N ILE A 51 15.74 3.05 -16.10
CA ILE A 51 16.09 3.66 -14.82
C ILE A 51 16.28 2.51 -13.83
N THR A 52 17.51 2.26 -13.40
CA THR A 52 17.83 1.06 -12.59
C THR A 52 17.42 1.18 -11.12
N VAL A 53 17.31 2.42 -10.62
CA VAL A 53 17.07 2.71 -9.19
C VAL A 53 18.13 2.02 -8.29
N ASP A 54 19.34 1.84 -8.81
CA ASP A 54 20.49 1.41 -8.04
C ASP A 54 21.04 2.58 -7.18
N ARG A 55 22.09 2.32 -6.41
CA ARG A 55 22.70 3.35 -5.54
C ARG A 55 23.23 4.56 -6.32
N GLN A 56 23.55 4.40 -7.58
CA GLN A 56 24.06 5.44 -8.49
C GLN A 56 22.93 6.10 -9.30
N ASN A 57 21.70 5.61 -9.22
CA ASN A 57 20.59 6.01 -10.08
C ASN A 57 20.96 5.94 -11.57
N SER A 58 21.59 4.84 -11.96
CA SER A 58 22.08 4.63 -13.31
C SER A 58 20.94 4.60 -14.32
N ILE A 59 21.19 5.12 -15.53
CA ILE A 59 20.28 5.02 -16.66
C ILE A 59 21.02 4.24 -17.73
N VAL A 60 20.45 3.09 -18.16
CA VAL A 60 21.02 2.20 -19.17
C VAL A 60 20.06 2.01 -20.34
N GLN A 61 20.54 1.41 -21.45
CA GLN A 61 19.74 1.25 -22.66
C GLN A 61 19.12 -0.15 -22.81
N ALA A 62 19.72 -1.14 -22.14
CA ALA A 62 19.30 -2.52 -22.26
C ALA A 62 19.54 -3.30 -20.97
N LEU A 63 18.82 -4.40 -20.79
CA LEU A 63 19.06 -5.38 -19.73
C LEU A 63 18.78 -6.82 -20.23
N ALA A 64 19.50 -7.77 -19.65
CA ALA A 64 19.31 -9.20 -19.84
C ALA A 64 18.73 -9.82 -18.58
N VAL A 65 17.77 -10.72 -18.73
CA VAL A 65 17.12 -11.47 -17.64
C VAL A 65 17.33 -12.97 -17.88
N GLN A 66 17.70 -13.68 -16.84
CA GLN A 66 17.81 -15.14 -16.85
C GLN A 66 17.18 -15.70 -15.58
N ARG A 67 16.29 -16.69 -15.72
CA ARG A 67 15.59 -17.36 -14.61
C ARG A 67 14.94 -16.38 -13.62
N GLY A 68 14.30 -15.33 -14.17
CA GLY A 68 13.60 -14.32 -13.39
C GLY A 68 14.52 -13.33 -12.63
N ARG A 69 15.82 -13.33 -12.94
CA ARG A 69 16.79 -12.40 -12.34
C ARG A 69 17.48 -11.57 -13.42
N ILE A 70 17.79 -10.32 -13.11
CA ILE A 70 18.61 -9.47 -13.97
C ILE A 70 20.01 -10.06 -14.00
N LEU A 71 20.46 -10.48 -15.19
CA LEU A 71 21.78 -11.03 -15.44
C LEU A 71 22.82 -9.92 -15.61
N ASP A 72 22.48 -8.91 -16.41
CA ASP A 72 23.32 -7.73 -16.66
C ASP A 72 22.47 -6.56 -17.15
N ALA A 73 22.99 -5.35 -17.03
CA ALA A 73 22.40 -4.12 -17.54
C ALA A 73 23.49 -3.19 -18.09
N GLY A 74 23.19 -2.46 -19.16
CA GLY A 74 24.18 -1.61 -19.82
C GLY A 74 23.68 -1.00 -21.12
N ASP A 75 24.60 -0.67 -22.00
CA ASP A 75 24.28 -0.29 -23.38
C ASP A 75 23.77 -1.50 -24.18
N THR A 76 23.15 -1.23 -25.30
CA THR A 76 22.56 -2.26 -26.18
C THR A 76 23.62 -3.23 -26.72
N GLU A 77 24.79 -2.74 -27.06
CA GLU A 77 25.89 -3.53 -27.60
C GLU A 77 26.44 -4.55 -26.57
N LYS A 78 26.64 -4.07 -25.33
CA LYS A 78 27.08 -4.92 -24.22
C LYS A 78 26.09 -6.04 -23.94
N ILE A 79 24.81 -5.75 -23.95
CA ILE A 79 23.75 -6.72 -23.61
C ILE A 79 23.46 -7.68 -24.74
N ALA A 80 23.77 -7.34 -26.00
CA ALA A 80 23.54 -8.20 -27.15
C ALA A 80 24.25 -9.56 -27.06
N ARG A 81 25.38 -9.66 -26.33
CA ARG A 81 26.11 -10.91 -26.12
C ARG A 81 25.32 -12.00 -25.39
N TYR A 82 24.27 -11.63 -24.64
CA TYR A 82 23.41 -12.58 -23.93
C TYR A 82 22.25 -13.12 -24.77
N ILE A 83 22.14 -12.69 -26.04
CA ILE A 83 21.07 -13.14 -26.94
C ILE A 83 21.47 -14.50 -27.53
N GLY A 84 20.72 -15.53 -27.19
CA GLY A 84 20.82 -16.87 -27.78
C GLY A 84 19.58 -17.22 -28.59
N HIS A 85 19.54 -18.44 -29.12
CA HIS A 85 18.46 -18.94 -29.98
C HIS A 85 17.08 -18.87 -29.31
N GLU A 86 16.99 -19.15 -28.00
CA GLU A 86 15.76 -19.18 -27.21
C GLU A 86 15.45 -17.82 -26.54
N THR A 87 16.32 -16.83 -26.72
CA THR A 87 16.14 -15.52 -26.03
C THR A 87 15.00 -14.74 -26.64
N LYS A 88 14.00 -14.39 -25.82
CA LYS A 88 12.98 -13.42 -26.23
C LYS A 88 13.57 -12.02 -26.21
N VAL A 89 13.56 -11.34 -27.35
CA VAL A 89 14.05 -9.96 -27.47
C VAL A 89 12.87 -9.01 -27.62
N VAL A 90 12.83 -7.98 -26.75
CA VAL A 90 11.83 -6.91 -26.79
C VAL A 90 12.53 -5.59 -27.07
N ASP A 91 12.16 -4.93 -28.15
CA ASP A 91 12.60 -3.58 -28.45
C ASP A 91 11.70 -2.58 -27.73
N LEU A 92 12.28 -1.74 -26.89
CA LEU A 92 11.55 -0.74 -26.10
C LEU A 92 11.23 0.52 -26.91
N LEU A 93 11.81 0.68 -28.09
CA LEU A 93 11.56 1.84 -28.97
C LEU A 93 11.70 3.19 -28.26
N GLY A 94 12.72 3.34 -27.41
CA GLY A 94 12.97 4.53 -26.62
C GLY A 94 12.06 4.71 -25.38
N LYS A 95 11.16 3.76 -25.12
CA LYS A 95 10.29 3.84 -23.93
C LYS A 95 11.09 3.71 -22.64
N THR A 96 10.55 4.34 -21.57
CA THR A 96 11.14 4.22 -20.25
C THR A 96 10.71 2.92 -19.58
N LEU A 97 11.67 2.24 -18.97
CA LEU A 97 11.48 1.07 -18.12
C LEU A 97 11.97 1.40 -16.70
N THR A 98 11.20 1.01 -15.71
CA THR A 98 11.56 1.11 -14.28
C THR A 98 11.33 -0.23 -13.60
N PRO A 99 11.96 -0.50 -12.44
CA PRO A 99 11.50 -1.55 -11.54
C PRO A 99 10.03 -1.37 -11.20
N GLY A 100 9.35 -2.47 -10.85
CA GLY A 100 7.98 -2.40 -10.37
C GLY A 100 7.86 -1.48 -9.16
N LEU A 101 6.82 -0.66 -9.13
CA LEU A 101 6.56 0.23 -8.00
C LEU A 101 6.12 -0.60 -6.81
N ILE A 102 6.82 -0.44 -5.67
CA ILE A 102 6.49 -1.07 -4.41
C ILE A 102 6.22 0.04 -3.41
N ASP A 103 4.97 0.15 -2.97
CA ASP A 103 4.58 1.05 -1.90
C ASP A 103 4.41 0.23 -0.62
N SER A 104 5.29 0.46 0.35
CA SER A 104 5.27 -0.24 1.64
C SER A 104 4.15 0.25 2.57
N HIS A 105 3.51 1.37 2.26
CA HIS A 105 2.44 1.96 3.06
C HIS A 105 1.41 2.65 2.17
N ALA A 106 0.48 1.89 1.60
CA ALA A 106 -0.54 2.42 0.70
C ALA A 106 -1.95 2.33 1.31
N HIS A 107 -2.76 3.36 1.07
CA HIS A 107 -4.16 3.43 1.48
C HIS A 107 -5.10 3.40 0.27
N LEU A 108 -4.87 2.49 -0.69
CA LEU A 108 -5.59 2.46 -1.98
C LEU A 108 -7.12 2.36 -1.84
N PRO A 109 -7.71 1.43 -1.05
CA PRO A 109 -9.16 1.36 -0.93
C PRO A 109 -9.78 2.61 -0.28
N PRO A 110 -9.24 3.14 0.84
CA PRO A 110 -9.72 4.41 1.39
C PRO A 110 -9.57 5.57 0.42
N PHE A 111 -8.48 5.66 -0.34
CA PHE A 111 -8.27 6.70 -1.34
C PHE A 111 -9.34 6.63 -2.43
N GLY A 112 -9.61 5.47 -3.01
CA GLY A 112 -10.64 5.29 -4.03
C GLY A 112 -12.04 5.69 -3.54
N LEU A 113 -12.39 5.36 -2.29
CA LEU A 113 -13.65 5.79 -1.69
C LEU A 113 -13.72 7.30 -1.46
N ARG A 114 -12.61 7.92 -1.02
CA ARG A 114 -12.51 9.37 -0.77
C ARG A 114 -12.61 10.20 -2.05
N GLU A 115 -12.00 9.74 -3.13
CA GLU A 115 -12.06 10.40 -4.45
C GLU A 115 -13.36 10.08 -5.21
N SER A 116 -14.12 9.06 -4.77
CA SER A 116 -15.44 8.80 -5.30
C SER A 116 -16.43 9.89 -4.86
N LYS A 117 -17.41 10.18 -5.69
CA LYS A 117 -18.52 11.10 -5.32
C LYS A 117 -19.45 10.52 -4.24
N ARG A 118 -19.18 9.32 -3.74
CA ARG A 118 -19.97 8.68 -2.68
C ARG A 118 -19.77 9.37 -1.34
N TRP A 119 -18.53 9.73 -0.99
CA TRP A 119 -18.20 10.41 0.26
C TRP A 119 -18.16 11.94 0.07
N VAL A 120 -18.49 12.67 1.14
CA VAL A 120 -18.32 14.13 1.17
C VAL A 120 -16.90 14.43 1.56
N LYS A 121 -16.17 15.15 0.69
CA LYS A 121 -14.80 15.60 0.97
C LYS A 121 -14.88 16.93 1.72
N LEU A 122 -14.29 16.97 2.91
CA LEU A 122 -14.31 18.13 3.82
C LEU A 122 -12.92 18.79 3.95
N GLN A 123 -11.89 18.24 3.29
CA GLN A 123 -10.55 18.84 3.32
C GLN A 123 -10.57 20.30 2.89
N GLY A 124 -9.85 21.15 3.63
CA GLY A 124 -9.79 22.59 3.39
C GLY A 124 -11.01 23.36 3.90
N MET A 125 -11.92 22.72 4.66
CA MET A 125 -13.04 23.37 5.33
C MET A 125 -12.69 23.54 6.82
N ASP A 126 -12.27 24.74 7.20
CA ASP A 126 -11.83 25.04 8.57
C ASP A 126 -13.00 25.50 9.47
N ALA A 127 -14.04 26.07 8.88
CA ALA A 127 -15.22 26.51 9.61
C ALA A 127 -16.25 25.40 9.76
N LYS A 128 -16.83 25.29 10.96
CA LYS A 128 -17.93 24.34 11.24
C LYS A 128 -19.11 24.54 10.30
N GLU A 129 -19.44 25.78 10.02
CA GLU A 129 -20.56 26.21 9.17
C GLU A 129 -20.40 25.68 7.74
N ASP A 130 -19.19 25.71 7.18
CA ASP A 130 -18.88 25.20 5.83
C ASP A 130 -19.05 23.68 5.78
N VAL A 131 -18.56 22.99 6.82
CA VAL A 131 -18.72 21.54 6.97
C VAL A 131 -20.20 21.16 7.02
N LEU A 132 -21.00 21.84 7.90
CA LEU A 132 -22.42 21.57 8.02
C LEU A 132 -23.20 21.90 6.75
N ALA A 133 -22.84 22.99 6.06
CA ALA A 133 -23.45 23.32 4.75
C ALA A 133 -23.14 22.27 3.68
N ALA A 134 -21.93 21.72 3.64
CA ALA A 134 -21.58 20.65 2.70
C ALA A 134 -22.37 19.36 2.99
N LEU A 135 -22.52 19.01 4.27
CA LEU A 135 -23.31 17.86 4.70
C LEU A 135 -24.82 18.03 4.39
N ALA A 136 -25.39 19.22 4.65
CA ALA A 136 -26.75 19.55 4.30
C ALA A 136 -27.05 19.42 2.80
N ARG A 137 -26.15 19.95 1.97
CA ARG A 137 -26.26 19.78 0.49
C ARG A 137 -26.27 18.33 0.08
N LYS A 138 -25.45 17.48 0.72
CA LYS A 138 -25.44 16.04 0.43
C LYS A 138 -26.76 15.39 0.84
N ALA A 139 -27.30 15.73 2.02
CA ALA A 139 -28.57 15.20 2.52
C ALA A 139 -29.74 15.50 1.59
N GLN A 140 -29.80 16.72 1.04
CA GLN A 140 -30.86 17.13 0.11
C GLN A 140 -30.84 16.36 -1.21
N ASN A 141 -29.69 15.80 -1.61
CA ASN A 141 -29.50 15.14 -2.91
C ASN A 141 -29.43 13.62 -2.80
N LEU A 142 -29.68 13.04 -1.62
CA LEU A 142 -29.68 11.58 -1.42
C LEU A 142 -31.11 11.06 -1.19
N PRO A 143 -31.42 9.85 -1.67
CA PRO A 143 -32.62 9.13 -1.25
C PRO A 143 -32.64 8.93 0.26
N LYS A 144 -33.82 9.15 0.87
CA LYS A 144 -34.01 9.03 2.34
C LYS A 144 -33.45 7.73 2.90
N GLY A 145 -32.87 7.80 4.07
CA GLY A 145 -32.30 6.64 4.77
C GLY A 145 -30.93 6.18 4.29
N GLN A 146 -30.40 6.74 3.20
CA GLN A 146 -29.06 6.41 2.77
C GLN A 146 -28.01 7.06 3.69
N TRP A 147 -26.90 6.36 3.90
CA TRP A 147 -25.80 6.86 4.70
C TRP A 147 -25.08 8.05 4.06
N ILE A 148 -24.81 9.07 4.86
CA ILE A 148 -23.89 10.15 4.54
C ILE A 148 -22.56 9.87 5.21
N VAL A 149 -21.55 9.63 4.40
CA VAL A 149 -20.18 9.45 4.89
C VAL A 149 -19.35 10.63 4.44
N ALA A 150 -18.67 11.25 5.38
CA ALA A 150 -17.79 12.38 5.11
C ALA A 150 -16.40 12.13 5.70
N TRP A 151 -15.40 12.72 5.05
CA TRP A 151 -14.01 12.56 5.44
C TRP A 151 -13.25 13.87 5.26
N GLY A 152 -12.27 14.08 6.12
CA GLY A 152 -11.30 15.15 5.92
C GLY A 152 -11.47 16.33 6.85
N ILE A 153 -12.14 16.19 8.02
CA ILE A 153 -12.04 17.22 9.06
C ILE A 153 -10.56 17.33 9.44
N GLU A 154 -10.01 18.55 9.42
CA GLU A 154 -8.62 18.84 9.78
C GLU A 154 -8.49 19.45 11.17
N SER A 155 -9.58 19.93 11.77
CA SER A 155 -9.59 20.43 13.14
C SER A 155 -9.28 19.31 14.12
N PHE A 156 -8.28 19.50 14.97
CA PHE A 156 -7.94 18.58 16.06
C PHE A 156 -8.82 18.77 17.31
N SER A 157 -9.78 19.67 17.28
CA SER A 157 -10.72 19.84 18.38
C SER A 157 -11.73 18.69 18.42
N LEU A 158 -11.70 17.90 19.49
CA LEU A 158 -12.66 16.81 19.72
C LEU A 158 -14.09 17.31 20.00
N SER A 159 -14.27 18.62 20.17
CA SER A 159 -15.57 19.30 20.31
C SER A 159 -15.96 20.06 19.05
N PHE A 160 -15.28 19.87 17.94
CA PHE A 160 -15.54 20.58 16.69
C PHE A 160 -16.96 20.38 16.18
N LEU A 161 -17.47 19.13 16.25
CA LEU A 161 -18.86 18.78 15.94
C LEU A 161 -19.49 18.04 17.12
N THR A 162 -20.80 18.11 17.22
CA THR A 162 -21.61 17.27 18.11
C THR A 162 -22.62 16.46 17.29
N LYS A 163 -23.24 15.44 17.92
CA LYS A 163 -24.33 14.71 17.24
C LYS A 163 -25.49 15.64 16.90
N GLU A 164 -25.77 16.61 17.78
CA GLU A 164 -26.82 17.61 17.60
C GLU A 164 -26.57 18.53 16.41
N ASP A 165 -25.30 18.90 16.17
CA ASP A 165 -24.95 19.68 14.98
C ASP A 165 -25.23 18.87 13.69
N LEU A 166 -24.87 17.59 13.71
CA LEU A 166 -25.12 16.69 12.58
C LEU A 166 -26.63 16.41 12.41
N ASP A 167 -27.37 16.23 13.48
CA ASP A 167 -28.82 15.98 13.45
C ASP A 167 -29.58 17.13 12.78
N LYS A 168 -29.15 18.39 12.98
CA LYS A 168 -29.76 19.57 12.36
C LYS A 168 -29.70 19.54 10.82
N VAL A 169 -28.69 18.89 10.25
CA VAL A 169 -28.42 18.91 8.80
C VAL A 169 -28.61 17.56 8.13
N SER A 170 -28.74 16.48 8.89
CA SER A 170 -28.81 15.12 8.34
C SER A 170 -30.20 14.71 7.83
N GLY A 171 -31.28 15.33 8.33
CA GLY A 171 -32.62 14.86 8.05
C GLY A 171 -32.80 13.39 8.45
N ASP A 172 -33.30 12.58 7.53
CA ASP A 172 -33.53 11.13 7.72
C ASP A 172 -32.28 10.26 7.41
N HIS A 173 -31.09 10.84 7.38
CA HIS A 173 -29.85 10.16 6.99
C HIS A 173 -28.97 9.80 8.16
N PRO A 174 -28.55 8.52 8.32
CA PRO A 174 -27.47 8.20 9.24
C PRO A 174 -26.16 8.81 8.71
N MET A 175 -25.39 9.43 9.60
CA MET A 175 -24.23 10.21 9.21
C MET A 175 -22.99 9.83 10.04
N LEU A 176 -21.86 9.62 9.35
CA LEU A 176 -20.54 9.45 9.95
C LEU A 176 -19.55 10.41 9.29
N VAL A 177 -18.96 11.29 10.09
CA VAL A 177 -17.97 12.27 9.65
C VAL A 177 -16.65 11.94 10.32
N THR A 178 -15.56 11.77 9.55
CA THR A 178 -14.27 11.37 10.11
C THR A 178 -13.17 12.40 9.87
N HIS A 179 -12.26 12.46 10.83
CA HIS A 179 -11.04 13.23 10.73
C HIS A 179 -10.14 12.73 9.60
N THR A 180 -9.27 13.58 9.09
CA THR A 180 -8.34 13.26 8.00
C THR A 180 -7.45 12.04 8.28
N THR A 181 -7.07 11.84 9.56
CA THR A 181 -6.29 10.66 9.99
C THR A 181 -7.11 9.37 10.04
N GLY A 182 -8.46 9.46 10.04
CA GLY A 182 -9.34 8.31 10.22
C GLY A 182 -9.34 7.71 11.64
N GLN A 183 -8.65 8.35 12.61
CA GLN A 183 -8.53 7.84 13.97
C GLN A 183 -9.73 8.19 14.88
N TRP A 184 -10.52 9.18 14.50
CA TRP A 184 -11.71 9.58 15.23
C TRP A 184 -12.73 10.25 14.30
N GLY A 185 -13.94 10.40 14.78
CA GLY A 185 -15.01 11.00 14.01
C GLY A 185 -16.28 11.18 14.82
N PHE A 186 -17.30 11.73 14.17
CA PHE A 186 -18.59 12.06 14.75
C PHE A 186 -19.71 11.32 14.03
N ALA A 187 -20.59 10.72 14.80
CA ALA A 187 -21.81 10.08 14.32
C ALA A 187 -23.04 10.87 14.80
N ASN A 188 -24.04 11.01 13.95
CA ASN A 188 -25.33 11.60 14.36
C ASN A 188 -26.17 10.60 15.18
N SER A 189 -27.25 11.07 15.76
CA SER A 189 -28.16 10.26 16.59
C SER A 189 -28.71 9.03 15.85
N LEU A 190 -29.06 9.17 14.58
CA LEU A 190 -29.58 8.06 13.78
C LEU A 190 -28.52 6.99 13.51
N ALA A 191 -27.28 7.38 13.21
CA ALA A 191 -26.18 6.44 13.04
C ALA A 191 -25.85 5.70 14.34
N LEU A 192 -25.85 6.37 15.49
CA LEU A 192 -25.67 5.75 16.81
C LEU A 192 -26.79 4.74 17.08
N LYS A 193 -28.04 5.12 16.84
CA LYS A 193 -29.21 4.25 17.02
C LYS A 193 -29.14 2.99 16.16
N ILE A 194 -28.83 3.12 14.86
CA ILE A 194 -28.67 1.97 13.95
C ILE A 194 -27.54 1.05 14.42
N SER A 195 -26.50 1.63 15.02
CA SER A 195 -25.34 0.89 15.52
C SER A 195 -25.55 0.27 16.90
N GLY A 196 -26.69 0.50 17.53
CA GLY A 196 -26.98 0.02 18.88
C GLY A 196 -26.09 0.68 19.94
N ILE A 197 -25.63 1.91 19.69
CA ILE A 197 -24.77 2.65 20.62
C ILE A 197 -25.63 3.55 21.50
N ASP A 198 -25.60 3.28 22.80
CA ASP A 198 -26.31 4.03 23.84
C ASP A 198 -25.38 4.35 25.02
N GLY A 199 -25.94 4.91 26.09
CA GLY A 199 -25.19 5.28 27.30
C GLY A 199 -24.64 4.09 28.08
N ASN A 200 -25.09 2.86 27.83
CA ASN A 200 -24.63 1.65 28.48
C ASN A 200 -23.60 0.90 27.63
N THR A 201 -23.39 1.33 26.39
CA THR A 201 -22.46 0.69 25.46
C THR A 201 -21.01 0.88 25.93
N LYS A 202 -20.34 -0.23 26.24
CA LYS A 202 -18.92 -0.20 26.65
C LYS A 202 -18.03 0.14 25.47
N SER A 203 -17.09 1.06 25.69
CA SER A 203 -16.05 1.33 24.70
C SER A 203 -15.20 0.07 24.43
N PRO A 204 -14.97 -0.31 23.17
CA PRO A 204 -14.05 -1.41 22.86
C PRO A 204 -12.62 -1.11 23.38
N PRO A 205 -11.80 -2.13 23.65
CA PRO A 205 -10.42 -1.94 24.09
C PRO A 205 -9.63 -1.00 23.18
N GLY A 206 -8.85 -0.09 23.76
CA GLY A 206 -8.02 0.87 23.02
C GLY A 206 -8.81 1.97 22.29
N SER A 207 -10.08 2.16 22.61
CA SER A 207 -10.93 3.17 21.99
C SER A 207 -11.88 3.84 22.99
N LYS A 208 -12.62 4.86 22.56
CA LYS A 208 -13.56 5.56 23.41
C LYS A 208 -14.83 5.99 22.66
N ILE A 209 -15.98 5.67 23.25
CA ILE A 209 -17.26 6.30 22.95
C ILE A 209 -17.41 7.45 23.96
N ALA A 210 -17.40 8.70 23.49
CA ALA A 210 -17.51 9.83 24.39
C ALA A 210 -18.94 9.98 24.88
N LEU A 211 -19.10 10.15 26.19
CA LEU A 211 -20.39 10.38 26.85
C LEU A 211 -20.49 11.83 27.36
N SER A 212 -21.70 12.32 27.46
CA SER A 212 -21.99 13.65 28.05
C SER A 212 -21.57 13.71 29.50
N THR A 213 -21.25 14.93 30.00
CA THR A 213 -20.73 15.16 31.35
C THR A 213 -21.74 14.80 32.45
N PHE A 214 -23.02 15.03 32.22
CA PHE A 214 -24.09 14.85 33.21
C PHE A 214 -25.01 13.68 32.90
N GLY A 215 -24.83 13.06 31.79
CA GLY A 215 -25.65 11.97 31.32
C GLY A 215 -24.84 10.80 30.84
N LYS A 216 -25.50 9.72 30.72
CA LYS A 216 -24.94 8.49 30.12
C LYS A 216 -25.18 8.46 28.60
N GLU A 217 -25.35 9.63 27.98
CA GLU A 217 -25.65 9.69 26.54
C GLU A 217 -24.40 9.87 25.68
N PRO A 218 -24.25 9.13 24.58
CA PRO A 218 -23.19 9.34 23.63
C PRO A 218 -23.27 10.75 22.99
N THR A 219 -22.13 11.42 22.92
CA THR A 219 -22.02 12.76 22.30
C THR A 219 -21.90 12.73 20.79
N GLY A 220 -21.77 11.55 20.21
CA GLY A 220 -21.46 11.35 18.80
C GLY A 220 -19.97 11.15 18.52
N LEU A 221 -19.08 11.61 19.40
CA LEU A 221 -17.64 11.46 19.22
C LEU A 221 -17.19 10.02 19.49
N LEU A 222 -16.52 9.45 18.51
CA LEU A 222 -15.92 8.10 18.52
C LEU A 222 -14.42 8.23 18.31
N ILE A 223 -13.61 7.71 19.22
CA ILE A 223 -12.15 7.83 19.19
C ILE A 223 -11.54 6.46 18.97
N HIS A 224 -10.62 6.38 18.05
CA HIS A 224 -9.92 5.21 17.52
C HIS A 224 -10.80 4.21 16.77
N TYR A 225 -10.14 3.46 15.90
CA TYR A 225 -10.79 2.57 14.94
C TYR A 225 -11.80 1.59 15.55
N PRO A 226 -11.55 0.94 16.71
CA PRO A 226 -12.53 0.01 17.27
C PRO A 226 -13.89 0.66 17.61
N ALA A 227 -13.90 1.91 18.10
CA ALA A 227 -15.15 2.63 18.33
C ALA A 227 -15.83 3.06 17.02
N LEU A 228 -15.06 3.57 16.06
CA LEU A 228 -15.56 3.90 14.72
C LEU A 228 -16.15 2.70 14.00
N TYR A 229 -15.55 1.53 14.18
CA TYR A 229 -15.97 0.28 13.54
C TYR A 229 -17.39 -0.15 13.97
N LEU A 230 -17.79 0.18 15.20
CA LEU A 230 -19.16 -0.07 15.67
C LEU A 230 -20.22 0.56 14.75
N VAL A 231 -19.91 1.72 14.18
CA VAL A 231 -20.77 2.41 13.20
C VAL A 231 -20.50 1.94 11.79
N ARG A 232 -19.21 1.83 11.40
CA ARG A 232 -18.80 1.49 10.02
C ARG A 232 -19.34 0.16 9.53
N LYS A 233 -19.45 -0.85 10.39
CA LYS A 233 -19.97 -2.18 10.03
C LYS A 233 -21.44 -2.16 9.56
N HIS A 234 -22.18 -1.10 9.81
CA HIS A 234 -23.57 -0.91 9.37
C HIS A 234 -23.69 -0.08 8.10
N MET A 235 -22.59 0.48 7.62
CA MET A 235 -22.57 1.23 6.37
C MET A 235 -22.63 0.26 5.19
N PRO A 236 -23.30 0.64 4.08
CA PRO A 236 -23.28 -0.17 2.85
C PRO A 236 -21.85 -0.25 2.29
N ALA A 237 -21.53 -1.39 1.67
CA ALA A 237 -20.26 -1.65 1.01
C ALA A 237 -20.01 -0.73 -0.21
#